data_bfb737e2cba99413e846a27c4c933829
#
_entry.id   bfb737e2cba99413e846a27c4c933829
#
_cell.length_a   1.000
_cell.length_b   1.000
_cell.length_c   1.000
_cell.angle_alpha   90.00
_cell.angle_beta   90.00
_cell.angle_gamma   90.00
#
_symmetry.space_group_name_H-M   'P 1'
#
loop_
_entity.id
_entity.type
_entity.pdbx_description
1 polymer ?
#
loop_
_entity_poly.entity_id
_entity_poly.type
_entity_poly.pdbx_seq_one_letter_code
_entity_poly.pdbx_strand_id
1 'polypeptide(L)'
;MNRRNTISREFFATIAAVLVLGLSVMCAIQTALSAAYFISERRSSLTDVLNGAAALSERFADEGSIVTKPLQGDDILERAHSGFELFNTASGALVFIADENGQILLHTGDDAFTGAGVPASYIDELNEGYDIFETGTLDGVYNAKYYTAGRRITVGGQDGY
;
A
#
# COMPACT_ATOMS: atom_id res chain seq x y z
N MET A 1 -50.88 -45.69 4.35
CA MET A 1 -51.17 -44.26 4.61
C MET A 1 -49.86 -43.43 4.82
N ASN A 2 -48.94 -43.29 3.83
CA ASN A 2 -47.70 -42.53 4.05
C ASN A 2 -47.12 -41.83 2.78
N ARG A 3 -47.75 -41.94 1.61
CA ARG A 3 -47.20 -41.33 0.36
C ARG A 3 -47.32 -39.81 0.30
N ARG A 4 -48.33 -39.22 0.92
CA ARG A 4 -48.54 -37.76 0.88
C ARG A 4 -47.49 -36.97 1.70
N ASN A 5 -47.01 -37.51 2.78
CA ASN A 5 -46.01 -36.84 3.63
C ASN A 5 -44.60 -36.83 3.00
N THR A 6 -44.29 -37.86 2.17
CA THR A 6 -43.00 -37.96 1.49
C THR A 6 -42.84 -36.91 0.38
N ILE A 7 -43.88 -36.71 -0.44
CA ILE A 7 -43.88 -35.74 -1.55
C ILE A 7 -43.75 -34.31 -1.02
N SER A 8 -44.45 -33.96 0.06
CA SER A 8 -44.38 -32.66 0.67
C SER A 8 -42.98 -32.38 1.26
N ARG A 9 -42.36 -33.39 1.83
CA ARG A 9 -41.01 -33.27 2.42
C ARG A 9 -39.93 -33.15 1.35
N GLU A 10 -40.02 -33.89 0.25
CA GLU A 10 -39.11 -33.77 -0.89
C GLU A 10 -39.23 -32.43 -1.58
N PHE A 11 -40.44 -31.93 -1.77
CA PHE A 11 -40.67 -30.59 -2.34
C PHE A 11 -40.12 -29.48 -1.46
N PHE A 12 -40.32 -29.53 -0.16
CA PHE A 12 -39.77 -28.59 0.79
C PHE A 12 -38.22 -28.61 0.81
N ALA A 13 -37.64 -29.81 0.80
CA ALA A 13 -36.20 -29.99 0.76
C ALA A 13 -35.57 -29.39 -0.52
N THR A 14 -36.22 -29.57 -1.66
CA THR A 14 -35.79 -29.03 -2.94
C THR A 14 -35.83 -27.50 -2.94
N ILE A 15 -36.92 -26.88 -2.45
CA ILE A 15 -37.02 -25.43 -2.33
C ILE A 15 -35.96 -24.88 -1.37
N ALA A 16 -35.79 -25.52 -0.22
CA ALA A 16 -34.78 -25.12 0.75
C ALA A 16 -33.36 -25.19 0.15
N ALA A 17 -33.07 -26.26 -0.58
CA ALA A 17 -31.76 -26.40 -1.25
C ALA A 17 -31.51 -25.31 -2.29
N VAL A 18 -32.52 -24.98 -3.11
CA VAL A 18 -32.42 -23.89 -4.11
C VAL A 18 -32.22 -22.52 -3.45
N LEU A 19 -32.95 -22.27 -2.35
CA LEU A 19 -32.77 -21.00 -1.60
C LEU A 19 -31.40 -20.90 -0.98
N VAL A 20 -30.88 -21.96 -0.35
CA VAL A 20 -29.54 -21.98 0.24
C VAL A 20 -28.49 -21.77 -0.84
N LEU A 21 -28.63 -22.43 -1.97
CA LEU A 21 -27.68 -22.26 -3.09
C LEU A 21 -27.73 -20.85 -3.67
N GLY A 22 -28.90 -20.27 -3.83
CA GLY A 22 -29.06 -18.87 -4.29
C GLY A 22 -28.43 -17.86 -3.34
N LEU A 23 -28.69 -18.03 -2.02
CA LEU A 23 -28.06 -17.18 -0.99
C LEU A 23 -26.53 -17.32 -0.97
N SER A 24 -26.02 -18.54 -1.10
CA SER A 24 -24.58 -18.79 -1.12
C SER A 24 -23.89 -18.12 -2.30
N VAL A 25 -24.49 -18.21 -3.50
CA VAL A 25 -23.97 -17.52 -4.70
C VAL A 25 -24.01 -16.01 -4.51
N MET A 26 -25.09 -15.47 -3.98
CA MET A 26 -25.22 -14.02 -3.73
C MET A 26 -24.19 -13.52 -2.71
N CYS A 27 -23.98 -14.25 -1.63
CA CYS A 27 -22.92 -13.94 -0.65
C CYS A 27 -21.52 -13.97 -1.28
N ALA A 28 -21.23 -14.96 -2.12
CA ALA A 28 -19.94 -15.05 -2.80
C ALA A 28 -19.69 -13.85 -3.74
N ILE A 29 -20.72 -13.45 -4.51
CA ILE A 29 -20.64 -12.27 -5.38
C ILE A 29 -20.43 -10.99 -4.57
N GLN A 30 -21.19 -10.79 -3.49
CA GLN A 30 -21.04 -9.61 -2.63
C GLN A 30 -19.65 -9.54 -2.00
N THR A 31 -19.12 -10.66 -1.52
CA THR A 31 -17.77 -10.73 -0.96
C THR A 31 -16.71 -10.38 -1.99
N ALA A 32 -16.83 -10.92 -3.20
CA ALA A 32 -15.89 -10.63 -4.29
C ALA A 32 -15.91 -9.14 -4.70
N LEU A 33 -17.13 -8.56 -4.85
CA LEU A 33 -17.27 -7.14 -5.17
C LEU A 33 -16.71 -6.23 -4.05
N SER A 34 -16.99 -6.56 -2.80
CA SER A 34 -16.48 -5.80 -1.65
C SER A 34 -14.96 -5.86 -1.58
N ALA A 35 -14.35 -7.02 -1.83
CA ALA A 35 -12.90 -7.16 -1.87
C ALA A 35 -12.28 -6.34 -3.01
N ALA A 36 -12.85 -6.40 -4.22
CA ALA A 36 -12.38 -5.61 -5.36
C ALA A 36 -12.48 -4.10 -5.10
N TYR A 37 -13.60 -3.64 -4.53
CA TYR A 37 -13.79 -2.24 -4.15
C TYR A 37 -12.76 -1.79 -3.11
N PHE A 38 -12.55 -2.60 -2.06
CA PHE A 38 -11.59 -2.28 -1.01
C PHE A 38 -10.14 -2.15 -1.54
N ILE A 39 -9.73 -3.06 -2.44
CA ILE A 39 -8.40 -2.99 -3.06
C ILE A 39 -8.26 -1.73 -3.91
N SER A 40 -9.29 -1.39 -4.71
CA SER A 40 -9.30 -0.20 -5.54
C SER A 40 -9.24 1.08 -4.70
N GLU A 41 -10.01 1.16 -3.63
CA GLU A 41 -10.01 2.28 -2.69
C GLU A 41 -8.65 2.48 -2.04
N ARG A 42 -8.03 1.39 -1.57
CA ARG A 42 -6.69 1.43 -0.97
C ARG A 42 -5.63 1.89 -1.96
N ARG A 43 -5.70 1.41 -3.20
CA ARG A 43 -4.78 1.83 -4.25
C ARG A 43 -4.92 3.33 -4.56
N SER A 44 -6.14 3.84 -4.67
CA SER A 44 -6.40 5.28 -4.86
C SER A 44 -5.84 6.11 -3.72
N SER A 45 -6.13 5.73 -2.47
CA SER A 45 -5.63 6.42 -1.28
C SER A 45 -4.10 6.44 -1.22
N LEU A 46 -3.44 5.33 -1.53
CA LEU A 46 -1.97 5.27 -1.56
C LEU A 46 -1.40 6.13 -2.69
N THR A 47 -2.06 6.20 -3.85
CA THR A 47 -1.63 7.07 -4.95
C THR A 47 -1.70 8.55 -4.54
N ASP A 48 -2.73 8.96 -3.82
CA ASP A 48 -2.86 10.33 -3.33
C ASP A 48 -1.76 10.68 -2.31
N VAL A 49 -1.47 9.75 -1.38
CA VAL A 49 -0.35 9.91 -0.43
C VAL A 49 0.98 9.98 -1.17
N LEU A 50 1.20 9.11 -2.15
CA LEU A 50 2.42 9.07 -2.95
C LEU A 50 2.65 10.38 -3.72
N ASN A 51 1.59 10.92 -4.36
CA ASN A 51 1.66 12.21 -5.03
C ASN A 51 1.96 13.36 -4.04
N GLY A 52 1.37 13.34 -2.87
CA GLY A 52 1.62 14.31 -1.81
C GLY A 52 3.06 14.24 -1.28
N ALA A 53 3.55 13.03 -1.02
CA ALA A 53 4.92 12.81 -0.56
C ALA A 53 5.96 13.21 -1.61
N ALA A 54 5.73 12.89 -2.90
CA ALA A 54 6.59 13.31 -4.00
C ALA A 54 6.67 14.84 -4.11
N ALA A 55 5.52 15.52 -4.10
CA ALA A 55 5.48 16.99 -4.15
C ALA A 55 6.16 17.65 -2.93
N LEU A 56 6.09 17.03 -1.77
CA LEU A 56 6.78 17.48 -0.57
C LEU A 56 8.29 17.29 -0.71
N SER A 57 8.74 16.16 -1.25
CA SER A 57 10.14 15.85 -1.51
C SER A 57 10.77 16.84 -2.48
N GLU A 58 10.08 17.21 -3.56
CA GLU A 58 10.52 18.24 -4.51
C GLU A 58 10.70 19.61 -3.85
N ARG A 59 9.80 20.00 -2.95
CA ARG A 59 9.92 21.27 -2.19
C ARG A 59 11.14 21.29 -1.28
N PHE A 60 11.41 20.20 -0.59
CA PHE A 60 12.60 20.10 0.27
C PHE A 60 13.90 20.02 -0.53
N ALA A 61 13.82 19.61 -1.80
CA ALA A 61 14.95 19.60 -2.70
C ALA A 61 15.46 20.99 -3.07
N ASP A 62 14.55 21.92 -3.30
CA ASP A 62 14.88 23.31 -3.60
C ASP A 62 15.57 24.00 -2.40
N GLU A 63 15.33 23.51 -1.17
CA GLU A 63 15.93 24.02 0.06
C GLU A 63 17.26 23.35 0.45
N GLY A 64 17.60 22.21 -0.18
CA GLY A 64 18.82 21.43 0.08
C GLY A 64 18.61 19.94 -0.14
N SER A 65 19.48 19.30 -0.87
CA SER A 65 19.31 17.94 -1.38
C SER A 65 19.09 16.89 -0.27
N ILE A 66 17.90 16.32 -0.20
CA ILE A 66 17.58 15.18 0.67
C ILE A 66 18.25 13.90 0.18
N VAL A 67 18.43 13.77 -1.14
CA VAL A 67 18.85 12.51 -1.81
C VAL A 67 20.38 12.38 -1.92
N THR A 68 21.14 13.46 -1.76
CA THR A 68 22.55 13.50 -2.18
C THR A 68 23.60 13.49 -1.09
N LYS A 69 23.22 13.64 0.18
CA LYS A 69 24.17 13.60 1.30
C LYS A 69 23.53 13.02 2.55
N PRO A 70 24.24 12.16 3.29
CA PRO A 70 23.92 11.97 4.70
C PRO A 70 24.11 13.35 5.36
N LEU A 71 23.05 14.00 5.50
CA LEU A 71 22.64 15.20 6.19
C LEU A 71 23.72 15.85 7.09
N GLN A 72 24.33 16.87 6.55
CA GLN A 72 24.95 17.94 7.32
C GLN A 72 24.03 19.17 7.26
N GLY A 73 22.89 19.05 7.95
CA GLY A 73 21.89 20.09 8.10
C GLY A 73 20.72 19.54 8.87
N ASP A 74 20.85 19.43 10.19
CA ASP A 74 19.82 18.87 11.08
C ASP A 74 18.42 19.48 10.82
N ASP A 75 18.36 20.76 10.39
CA ASP A 75 17.10 21.47 10.20
C ASP A 75 16.25 20.97 9.00
N ILE A 76 16.88 20.55 7.88
CA ILE A 76 16.14 20.15 6.66
C ILE A 76 15.56 18.75 6.85
N LEU A 77 16.33 17.86 7.45
CA LEU A 77 15.88 16.52 7.77
C LEU A 77 14.73 16.56 8.77
N GLU A 78 14.84 17.36 9.80
CA GLU A 78 13.80 17.50 10.82
C GLU A 78 12.50 18.06 10.23
N ARG A 79 12.59 19.01 9.29
CA ARG A 79 11.42 19.54 8.57
C ARG A 79 10.81 18.50 7.65
N ALA A 80 11.63 17.76 6.88
CA ALA A 80 11.16 16.68 6.02
C ALA A 80 10.51 15.59 6.84
N HIS A 81 11.14 15.15 7.92
CA HIS A 81 10.57 14.17 8.85
C HIS A 81 9.24 14.66 9.43
N SER A 82 9.17 15.90 9.90
CA SER A 82 7.93 16.50 10.41
C SER A 82 6.82 16.58 9.36
N GLY A 83 7.16 16.86 8.10
CA GLY A 83 6.23 16.85 6.98
C GLY A 83 5.67 15.45 6.70
N PHE A 84 6.50 14.42 6.69
CA PHE A 84 6.09 13.04 6.49
C PHE A 84 5.33 12.46 7.69
N GLU A 85 5.68 12.85 8.91
CA GLU A 85 4.90 12.49 10.10
C GLU A 85 3.48 13.07 10.06
N LEU A 86 3.29 14.24 9.45
CA LEU A 86 1.96 14.77 9.21
C LEU A 86 1.14 13.89 8.26
N PHE A 87 1.77 13.35 7.19
CA PHE A 87 1.12 12.37 6.31
C PHE A 87 0.78 11.08 7.04
N ASN A 88 1.70 10.57 7.85
CA ASN A 88 1.45 9.39 8.69
C ASN A 88 0.23 9.62 9.60
N THR A 89 0.21 10.72 10.31
CA THR A 89 -0.90 11.07 11.22
C THR A 89 -2.23 11.25 10.49
N ALA A 90 -2.22 11.87 9.31
CA ALA A 90 -3.44 12.17 8.56
C ALA A 90 -4.01 10.96 7.81
N SER A 91 -3.16 10.11 7.26
CA SER A 91 -3.56 8.99 6.38
C SER A 91 -3.36 7.60 7.01
N GLY A 92 -2.59 7.51 8.10
CA GLY A 92 -2.11 6.25 8.66
C GLY A 92 -1.11 5.53 7.75
N ALA A 93 -0.56 6.21 6.74
CA ALA A 93 0.40 5.66 5.81
C ALA A 93 1.83 5.88 6.31
N LEU A 94 2.63 4.83 6.31
CA LEU A 94 4.08 4.95 6.49
C LEU A 94 4.69 5.51 5.20
N VAL A 95 5.56 6.49 5.33
CA VAL A 95 6.27 7.11 4.20
C VAL A 95 7.76 6.93 4.41
N PHE A 96 8.48 6.59 3.36
CA PHE A 96 9.93 6.58 3.37
C PHE A 96 10.49 7.10 2.04
N ILE A 97 11.73 7.54 2.07
CA ILE A 97 12.52 7.90 0.89
C ILE A 97 13.78 7.04 0.89
N ALA A 98 14.11 6.48 -0.24
CA ALA A 98 15.35 5.76 -0.48
C ALA A 98 16.20 6.46 -1.54
N ASP A 99 17.51 6.24 -1.49
CA ASP A 99 18.43 6.69 -2.52
C ASP A 99 18.43 5.76 -3.75
N GLU A 100 19.25 6.07 -4.75
CA GLU A 100 19.40 5.28 -5.99
C GLU A 100 19.84 3.83 -5.76
N ASN A 101 20.43 3.53 -4.61
CA ASN A 101 20.88 2.20 -4.22
C ASN A 101 19.85 1.46 -3.34
N GLY A 102 18.71 2.08 -3.07
CA GLY A 102 17.67 1.53 -2.22
C GLY A 102 17.92 1.71 -0.72
N GLN A 103 18.96 2.47 -0.33
CA GLN A 103 19.17 2.76 1.09
C GLN A 103 18.12 3.75 1.57
N ILE A 104 17.38 3.38 2.62
CA ILE A 104 16.36 4.25 3.21
C ILE A 104 17.05 5.40 3.94
N LEU A 105 16.79 6.62 3.47
CA LEU A 105 17.35 7.87 4.00
C LEU A 105 16.47 8.49 5.08
N LEU A 106 15.17 8.36 4.91
CA LEU A 106 14.17 8.94 5.78
C LEU A 106 12.95 8.03 5.82
N HIS A 107 12.35 7.84 6.98
CA HIS A 107 11.10 7.09 7.13
C HIS A 107 10.29 7.62 8.32
N THR A 108 9.00 7.30 8.30
CA THR A 108 8.08 7.50 9.43
C THR A 108 7.74 6.14 10.05
N GLY A 109 7.46 6.10 11.35
CA GLY A 109 7.07 4.88 12.04
C GLY A 109 8.23 3.89 12.23
N ASP A 110 9.20 4.25 13.05
CA ASP A 110 10.45 3.52 13.31
C ASP A 110 10.26 2.02 13.59
N ASP A 111 9.22 1.64 14.32
CA ASP A 111 8.94 0.25 14.69
C ASP A 111 8.52 -0.63 13.50
N ALA A 112 8.18 -0.05 12.35
CA ALA A 112 7.72 -0.79 11.18
C ALA A 112 8.87 -1.34 10.32
N PHE A 113 10.03 -0.69 10.35
CA PHE A 113 11.17 -1.00 9.48
C PHE A 113 12.16 -1.94 10.14
N THR A 114 12.74 -2.84 9.34
CA THR A 114 13.77 -3.79 9.81
C THR A 114 15.19 -3.24 9.73
N GLY A 115 15.38 -2.10 9.05
CA GLY A 115 16.69 -1.56 8.68
C GLY A 115 17.22 -2.11 7.34
N ALA A 116 16.48 -2.98 6.66
CA ALA A 116 16.83 -3.42 5.31
C ALA A 116 16.51 -2.32 4.29
N GLY A 117 17.32 -2.21 3.25
CA GLY A 117 17.06 -1.33 2.10
C GLY A 117 16.01 -1.91 1.14
N VAL A 118 15.55 -1.07 0.22
CA VAL A 118 14.64 -1.47 -0.86
C VAL A 118 15.36 -2.47 -1.78
N PRO A 119 14.78 -3.64 -2.05
CA PRO A 119 15.40 -4.65 -2.92
C PRO A 119 15.62 -4.16 -4.35
N ALA A 120 16.69 -4.62 -4.99
CA ALA A 120 17.06 -4.20 -6.33
C ALA A 120 15.98 -4.49 -7.38
N SER A 121 15.19 -5.55 -7.21
CA SER A 121 14.08 -5.90 -8.11
C SER A 121 13.04 -4.77 -8.21
N TYR A 122 12.72 -4.13 -7.09
CA TYR A 122 11.79 -2.99 -7.08
C TYR A 122 12.42 -1.72 -7.65
N ILE A 123 13.72 -1.52 -7.40
CA ILE A 123 14.47 -0.39 -7.96
C ILE A 123 14.49 -0.48 -9.48
N ASP A 124 14.70 -1.68 -10.04
CA ASP A 124 14.69 -1.90 -11.48
C ASP A 124 13.33 -1.56 -12.10
N GLU A 125 12.22 -1.99 -11.49
CA GLU A 125 10.86 -1.65 -11.93
C GLU A 125 10.59 -0.13 -11.87
N LEU A 126 11.02 0.53 -10.81
CA LEU A 126 10.88 1.98 -10.64
C LEU A 126 11.72 2.75 -11.66
N ASN A 127 12.90 2.24 -12.03
CA ASN A 127 13.76 2.83 -13.07
C ASN A 127 13.17 2.69 -14.47
N GLU A 128 12.38 1.65 -14.71
CA GLU A 128 11.61 1.50 -15.96
C GLU A 128 10.41 2.47 -16.04
N GLY A 129 10.12 3.20 -14.96
CA GLY A 129 9.06 4.20 -14.89
C GLY A 129 7.70 3.64 -14.46
N TYR A 130 7.67 2.46 -13.88
CA TYR A 130 6.44 1.86 -13.33
C TYR A 130 6.27 2.24 -11.86
N ASP A 131 5.05 2.62 -11.48
CA ASP A 131 4.70 2.71 -10.07
C ASP A 131 4.51 1.29 -9.51
N ILE A 132 5.10 1.02 -8.35
CA ILE A 132 4.95 -0.26 -7.65
C ILE A 132 3.69 -0.23 -6.79
N PHE A 133 2.94 -1.33 -6.83
CA PHE A 133 1.85 -1.60 -5.88
C PHE A 133 1.95 -3.03 -5.41
N GLU A 134 2.28 -3.23 -4.15
CA GLU A 134 2.47 -4.55 -3.56
C GLU A 134 1.73 -4.68 -2.22
N THR A 135 1.49 -5.94 -1.84
CA THR A 135 0.98 -6.29 -0.51
C THR A 135 1.90 -7.33 0.10
N GLY A 136 2.69 -6.91 1.04
CA GLY A 136 3.67 -7.80 1.67
C GLY A 136 4.58 -7.08 2.64
N THR A 137 5.74 -7.67 2.85
CA THR A 137 6.81 -7.11 3.70
C THR A 137 7.83 -6.32 2.89
N LEU A 138 7.61 -6.10 1.61
CA LEU A 138 8.57 -5.55 0.66
C LEU A 138 9.92 -6.29 0.77
N ASP A 139 9.87 -7.62 0.62
CA ASP A 139 11.00 -8.54 0.77
C ASP A 139 11.83 -8.36 2.06
N GLY A 140 11.15 -8.01 3.15
CA GLY A 140 11.75 -7.90 4.48
C GLY A 140 12.14 -6.48 4.89
N VAL A 141 11.80 -5.46 4.13
CA VAL A 141 11.93 -4.05 4.55
C VAL A 141 11.05 -3.77 5.75
N TYR A 142 9.83 -4.35 5.77
CA TYR A 142 8.90 -4.23 6.89
C TYR A 142 8.86 -5.48 7.77
N ASN A 143 8.61 -5.29 9.05
CA ASN A 143 8.40 -6.36 10.03
C ASN A 143 7.00 -7.00 9.94
N ALA A 144 6.06 -6.39 9.22
CA ALA A 144 4.69 -6.87 9.02
C ALA A 144 4.25 -6.64 7.56
N LYS A 145 3.06 -7.15 7.19
CA LYS A 145 2.51 -6.96 5.85
C LYS A 145 1.82 -5.61 5.74
N TYR A 146 2.22 -4.84 4.74
CA TYR A 146 1.63 -3.56 4.37
C TYR A 146 1.17 -3.55 2.91
N TYR A 147 0.26 -2.64 2.58
CA TYR A 147 0.02 -2.22 1.20
C TYR A 147 1.04 -1.15 0.88
N THR A 148 1.89 -1.39 -0.11
CA THR A 148 2.97 -0.49 -0.49
C THR A 148 2.73 0.08 -1.87
N ALA A 149 2.91 1.40 -2.01
CA ALA A 149 3.02 2.07 -3.29
C ALA A 149 4.37 2.77 -3.36
N GLY A 150 5.09 2.64 -4.46
CA GLY A 150 6.39 3.25 -4.69
C GLY A 150 6.46 3.94 -6.04
N ARG A 151 7.23 5.02 -6.10
CA ARG A 151 7.47 5.79 -7.32
C ARG A 151 8.90 6.34 -7.33
N ARG A 152 9.48 6.39 -8.51
CA ARG A 152 10.72 7.13 -8.73
C ARG A 152 10.46 8.63 -8.63
N ILE A 153 11.32 9.33 -7.91
CA ILE A 153 11.37 10.80 -7.82
C ILE A 153 12.74 11.27 -8.30
N THR A 154 12.82 12.47 -8.87
CA THR A 154 14.09 13.11 -9.23
C THR A 154 14.19 14.42 -8.47
N VAL A 155 15.19 14.51 -7.60
CA VAL A 155 15.33 15.60 -6.65
C VAL A 155 16.71 16.21 -6.82
N GLY A 156 16.78 17.48 -7.26
CA GLY A 156 18.06 18.16 -7.48
C GLY A 156 18.94 17.49 -8.55
N GLY A 157 18.34 16.76 -9.50
CA GLY A 157 19.04 16.01 -10.56
C GLY A 157 19.57 14.65 -10.12
N GLN A 158 19.17 14.16 -8.95
CA GLN A 158 19.44 12.81 -8.48
C GLN A 158 18.16 12.01 -8.33
N ASP A 159 18.27 10.73 -8.62
CA ASP A 159 17.16 9.79 -8.52
C ASP A 159 17.02 9.25 -7.10
N GLY A 160 15.79 9.08 -6.68
CA GLY A 160 15.40 8.48 -5.43
C GLY A 160 14.02 7.82 -5.52
N TYR A 161 13.58 7.17 -4.46
CA TYR A 161 12.35 6.41 -4.42
C TYR A 161 11.58 6.66 -3.14
#